data_398f0aba9f3d750446802fd6ce66dd18
#
_entry.id   398f0aba9f3d750446802fd6ce66dd18
#
_cell.length_a   1.000
_cell.length_b   1.000
_cell.length_c   1.000
_cell.angle_alpha   90.00
_cell.angle_beta   90.00
_cell.angle_gamma   90.00
#
_symmetry.space_group_name_H-M   'P 1'
#
loop_
_entity.id
_entity.type
_entity.pdbx_description
1 polymer ?
#
loop_
_entity_poly.entity_id
_entity_poly.type
_entity_poly.pdbx_seq_one_letter_code
_entity_poly.pdbx_strand_id
1 'polypeptide(L)'
;MPPTTGEVGHPVAHTGVRKLADQSDVARWMRDKTDLWVQPKVDGVAVTLVYRHGRLAQAISRGDGRSGEEWTARVRQIPAVPKVTEGELANSVLQGELFLQRDGHVQKQMGGMNARAKVAGTLMRLDSSAQLAELGIFIWAWPDGPQDMRQRLALLRKSGFLHSASFTQSVTDAQQVVRWRERWLTSPLPFATDGVVVRRGHEPAGRLWAPGQGEWVVAWKYPPASRLMEVRGIHFSGRAQRQNFPSSRCWSRSTWMTNGLSKSVSGRFPVGSAWILVPAISYKSVWRARAFRVSTASYGDRRSVRNRSHPRNGLPH
;
A
#
# COMPACT_ATOMS: atom_id res chain seq x y z
N MET A 1 -12.94 -11.89 24.65
CA MET A 1 -12.44 -10.58 25.02
C MET A 1 -12.13 -9.83 23.75
N PRO A 2 -12.58 -8.60 23.55
CA PRO A 2 -12.15 -7.78 22.43
C PRO A 2 -10.62 -7.61 22.54
N PRO A 3 -9.87 -7.60 21.43
CA PRO A 3 -8.45 -7.30 21.47
C PRO A 3 -8.32 -5.88 22.05
N THR A 4 -7.52 -5.76 23.10
CA THR A 4 -7.08 -4.44 23.55
C THR A 4 -6.29 -3.84 22.40
N THR A 5 -6.90 -2.96 21.67
CA THR A 5 -6.26 -2.12 20.66
C THR A 5 -5.42 -1.08 21.38
N GLY A 6 -4.27 -1.51 21.87
CA GLY A 6 -3.26 -0.65 22.45
C GLY A 6 -2.17 -0.38 21.42
N GLU A 7 -1.74 0.84 21.33
CA GLU A 7 -0.55 1.22 20.57
C GLU A 7 0.69 0.75 21.34
N VAL A 8 1.58 0.02 20.66
CA VAL A 8 2.79 -0.58 21.24
C VAL A 8 4.03 -0.03 20.55
N GLY A 9 5.04 0.36 21.31
CA GLY A 9 6.32 0.83 20.79
C GLY A 9 7.13 -0.30 20.13
N HIS A 10 7.77 0.01 19.00
CA HIS A 10 8.72 -0.90 18.37
C HIS A 10 10.03 -0.96 19.14
N PRO A 11 10.59 -2.15 19.39
CA PRO A 11 11.94 -2.28 19.97
C PRO A 11 13.01 -1.65 19.06
N VAL A 12 12.80 -1.71 17.74
CA VAL A 12 13.61 -1.04 16.72
C VAL A 12 12.66 -0.35 15.76
N ALA A 13 12.84 0.95 15.55
CA ALA A 13 11.97 1.73 14.67
C ALA A 13 11.99 1.22 13.23
N HIS A 14 10.86 1.32 12.54
CA HIS A 14 10.82 1.12 11.10
C HIS A 14 11.43 2.32 10.39
N THR A 15 12.32 2.07 9.44
CA THR A 15 12.78 3.10 8.51
C THR A 15 11.94 3.08 7.24
N GLY A 16 11.75 4.24 6.64
CA GLY A 16 11.21 4.34 5.30
C GLY A 16 12.25 3.99 4.25
N VAL A 17 11.81 3.84 3.01
CA VAL A 17 12.67 3.54 1.86
C VAL A 17 12.60 4.70 0.88
N ARG A 18 13.76 5.31 0.56
CA ARG A 18 13.84 6.35 -0.45
C ARG A 18 13.47 5.78 -1.82
N LYS A 19 12.54 6.43 -2.52
CA LYS A 19 12.12 6.04 -3.86
C LYS A 19 13.04 6.66 -4.90
N LEU A 20 13.56 5.84 -5.77
CA LEU A 20 14.33 6.25 -6.95
C LEU A 20 13.41 6.30 -8.16
N ALA A 21 13.66 7.26 -9.05
CA ALA A 21 12.79 7.48 -10.20
C ALA A 21 13.09 6.52 -11.36
N ASP A 22 14.37 6.25 -11.61
CA ASP A 22 14.83 5.51 -12.77
C ASP A 22 16.15 4.76 -12.53
N GLN A 23 16.63 4.08 -13.58
CA GLN A 23 17.88 3.31 -13.54
C GLN A 23 19.10 4.20 -13.26
N SER A 24 19.12 5.44 -13.72
CA SER A 24 20.25 6.35 -13.51
C SER A 24 20.39 6.70 -12.04
N ASP A 25 19.25 6.89 -11.34
CA ASP A 25 19.23 7.10 -9.90
C ASP A 25 19.72 5.86 -9.15
N VAL A 26 19.35 4.66 -9.61
CA VAL A 26 19.85 3.39 -9.03
C VAL A 26 21.36 3.31 -9.20
N ALA A 27 21.88 3.55 -10.41
CA ALA A 27 23.31 3.52 -10.67
C ALA A 27 24.07 4.55 -9.83
N ARG A 28 23.52 5.76 -9.67
CA ARG A 28 24.08 6.82 -8.83
C ARG A 28 24.12 6.42 -7.36
N TRP A 29 23.04 5.79 -6.85
CA TRP A 29 22.99 5.32 -5.46
C TRP A 29 23.97 4.17 -5.20
N MET A 30 24.14 3.27 -6.18
CA MET A 30 25.05 2.12 -6.07
C MET A 30 26.53 2.50 -6.15
N ARG A 31 26.86 3.69 -6.69
CA ARG A 31 28.25 4.14 -6.86
C ARG A 31 28.99 4.11 -5.53
N ASP A 32 30.20 3.61 -5.54
CA ASP A 32 31.10 3.53 -4.38
C ASP A 32 30.55 2.68 -3.21
N LYS A 33 29.56 1.84 -3.48
CA LYS A 33 29.00 0.88 -2.51
C LYS A 33 29.32 -0.54 -2.93
N THR A 34 29.62 -1.36 -1.95
CA THR A 34 29.87 -2.79 -2.06
C THR A 34 28.84 -3.56 -1.27
N ASP A 35 28.81 -4.89 -1.44
CA ASP A 35 27.90 -5.78 -0.74
C ASP A 35 26.44 -5.36 -0.91
N LEU A 36 26.03 -5.27 -2.19
CA LEU A 36 24.68 -4.84 -2.57
C LEU A 36 23.80 -6.04 -2.91
N TRP A 37 22.54 -5.92 -2.53
CA TRP A 37 21.53 -6.96 -2.67
C TRP A 37 20.24 -6.35 -3.22
N VAL A 38 19.51 -7.16 -4.01
CA VAL A 38 18.19 -6.78 -4.53
C VAL A 38 17.13 -7.76 -4.04
N GLN A 39 15.96 -7.24 -3.73
CA GLN A 39 14.79 -7.97 -3.27
C GLN A 39 13.55 -7.50 -4.04
N PRO A 40 12.56 -8.37 -4.29
CA PRO A 40 11.27 -7.90 -4.76
C PRO A 40 10.65 -6.99 -3.68
N LYS A 41 10.06 -5.90 -4.11
CA LYS A 41 9.29 -5.06 -3.20
C LYS A 41 7.89 -5.65 -3.06
N VAL A 42 7.75 -6.53 -2.08
CA VAL A 42 6.49 -7.21 -1.78
C VAL A 42 5.41 -6.21 -1.41
N ASP A 43 4.20 -6.38 -1.94
CA ASP A 43 3.06 -5.49 -1.66
C ASP A 43 2.14 -6.14 -0.62
N GLY A 44 2.23 -5.67 0.60
CA GLY A 44 1.49 -6.16 1.76
C GLY A 44 1.42 -5.14 2.87
N VAL A 45 1.52 -5.60 4.10
CA VAL A 45 1.47 -4.77 5.31
C VAL A 45 2.72 -5.02 6.14
N ALA A 46 3.45 -3.97 6.46
CA ALA A 46 4.68 -4.07 7.25
C ALA A 46 4.39 -4.42 8.71
N VAL A 47 5.21 -5.32 9.25
CA VAL A 47 5.11 -5.85 10.61
C VAL A 47 6.48 -5.98 11.25
N THR A 48 6.54 -5.74 12.56
CA THR A 48 7.66 -6.15 13.43
C THR A 48 7.29 -7.45 14.14
N LEU A 49 8.18 -8.45 14.07
CA LEU A 49 8.10 -9.68 14.86
C LEU A 49 9.17 -9.65 15.94
N VAL A 50 8.78 -9.84 17.17
CA VAL A 50 9.68 -9.87 18.33
C VAL A 50 9.71 -11.29 18.90
N TYR A 51 10.88 -11.91 18.85
CA TYR A 51 11.11 -13.21 19.48
C TYR A 51 11.84 -13.04 20.81
N ARG A 52 11.39 -13.77 21.83
CA ARG A 52 12.02 -13.84 23.14
C ARG A 52 12.00 -15.28 23.63
N HIS A 53 13.14 -15.76 24.10
CA HIS A 53 13.31 -17.14 24.57
C HIS A 53 12.78 -18.18 23.57
N GLY A 54 13.06 -17.96 22.29
CA GLY A 54 12.65 -18.84 21.20
C GLY A 54 11.15 -18.79 20.84
N ARG A 55 10.36 -17.86 21.38
CA ARG A 55 8.92 -17.77 21.11
C ARG A 55 8.56 -16.42 20.52
N LEU A 56 7.58 -16.41 19.62
CA LEU A 56 6.99 -15.17 19.11
C LEU A 56 6.28 -14.45 20.27
N ALA A 57 6.94 -13.45 20.84
CA ALA A 57 6.43 -12.67 21.97
C ALA A 57 5.45 -11.59 21.50
N GLN A 58 5.81 -10.82 20.44
CA GLN A 58 4.98 -9.73 19.91
C GLN A 58 5.04 -9.69 18.40
N ALA A 59 3.92 -9.23 17.81
CA ALA A 59 3.83 -8.80 16.43
C ALA A 59 3.14 -7.43 16.41
N ILE A 60 3.78 -6.43 15.77
CA ILE A 60 3.36 -5.03 15.85
C ILE A 60 3.22 -4.49 14.43
N SER A 61 2.10 -3.86 14.10
CA SER A 61 1.94 -3.16 12.81
C SER A 61 2.93 -2.02 12.69
N ARG A 62 3.28 -1.61 11.47
CA ARG A 62 4.22 -0.51 11.28
C ARG A 62 3.81 0.77 11.99
N GLY A 63 2.51 1.14 11.98
CA GLY A 63 2.03 2.40 12.52
C GLY A 63 2.77 3.60 11.92
N ASP A 64 3.23 4.50 12.78
CA ASP A 64 4.04 5.67 12.42
C ASP A 64 5.55 5.35 12.28
N GLY A 65 5.94 4.10 12.55
CA GLY A 65 7.33 3.63 12.55
C GLY A 65 8.00 3.62 13.92
N ARG A 66 7.46 4.30 14.92
CA ARG A 66 7.88 4.25 16.33
C ARG A 66 6.97 3.37 17.16
N SER A 67 5.69 3.38 16.87
CA SER A 67 4.66 2.58 17.50
C SER A 67 3.64 2.08 16.47
N GLY A 68 2.92 1.04 16.81
CA GLY A 68 1.88 0.45 15.97
C GLY A 68 0.89 -0.37 16.78
N GLU A 69 -0.11 -0.91 16.10
CA GLU A 69 -1.13 -1.77 16.70
C GLU A 69 -0.54 -3.14 17.05
N GLU A 70 -0.97 -3.68 18.18
CA GLU A 70 -0.59 -5.00 18.66
C GLU A 70 -1.36 -6.09 17.87
N TRP A 71 -0.64 -6.89 17.09
CA TRP A 71 -1.20 -7.94 16.22
C TRP A 71 -0.82 -9.36 16.61
N THR A 72 -0.21 -9.58 17.75
CA THR A 72 0.35 -10.88 18.16
C THR A 72 -0.65 -12.02 18.08
N ALA A 73 -1.86 -11.84 18.61
CA ALA A 73 -2.89 -12.86 18.60
C ALA A 73 -3.30 -13.30 17.18
N ARG A 74 -3.31 -12.35 16.23
CA ARG A 74 -3.62 -12.58 14.82
C ARG A 74 -2.46 -13.25 14.10
N VAL A 75 -1.26 -12.72 14.27
CA VAL A 75 -0.05 -13.21 13.60
C VAL A 75 0.30 -14.62 14.05
N ARG A 76 0.02 -14.97 15.30
CA ARG A 76 0.16 -16.36 15.79
C ARG A 76 -0.73 -17.36 15.04
N GLN A 77 -1.81 -16.93 14.42
CA GLN A 77 -2.69 -17.78 13.62
C GLN A 77 -2.24 -17.93 12.17
N ILE A 78 -1.23 -17.18 11.73
CA ILE A 78 -0.67 -17.28 10.37
C ILE A 78 0.32 -18.45 10.33
N PRO A 79 0.06 -19.52 9.58
CA PRO A 79 0.95 -20.69 9.54
C PRO A 79 2.36 -20.38 9.04
N ALA A 80 2.47 -19.45 8.09
CA ALA A 80 3.75 -19.04 7.49
C ALA A 80 4.67 -18.26 8.45
N VAL A 81 4.16 -17.80 9.60
CA VAL A 81 4.97 -17.13 10.62
C VAL A 81 5.40 -18.15 11.67
N PRO A 82 6.70 -18.46 11.78
CA PRO A 82 7.22 -19.36 12.82
C PRO A 82 6.84 -18.88 14.24
N LYS A 83 6.29 -19.77 15.04
CA LYS A 83 5.92 -19.47 16.45
C LYS A 83 7.08 -19.69 17.39
N VAL A 84 8.01 -20.55 16.96
CA VAL A 84 9.22 -20.94 17.70
C VAL A 84 10.42 -20.77 16.81
N THR A 85 11.49 -20.22 17.35
CA THR A 85 12.78 -20.05 16.71
C THR A 85 13.90 -20.45 17.65
N GLU A 86 15.06 -20.77 17.11
CA GLU A 86 16.21 -21.22 17.86
C GLU A 86 17.47 -20.40 17.52
N GLY A 87 18.54 -20.61 18.28
CA GLY A 87 19.82 -19.99 18.04
C GLY A 87 19.75 -18.45 18.10
N GLU A 88 20.35 -17.78 17.13
CA GLU A 88 20.41 -16.32 17.06
C GLU A 88 19.03 -15.66 16.90
N LEU A 89 18.06 -16.37 16.33
CA LEU A 89 16.69 -15.85 16.21
C LEU A 89 15.88 -15.96 17.50
N ALA A 90 16.30 -16.74 18.47
CA ALA A 90 15.55 -16.94 19.72
C ALA A 90 15.29 -15.63 20.50
N ASN A 91 16.18 -14.65 20.36
CA ASN A 91 16.02 -13.31 20.92
C ASN A 91 16.31 -12.27 19.84
N SER A 92 15.36 -12.06 18.97
CA SER A 92 15.53 -11.20 17.79
C SER A 92 14.34 -10.28 17.56
N VAL A 93 14.60 -9.21 16.81
CA VAL A 93 13.58 -8.35 16.22
C VAL A 93 13.70 -8.47 14.71
N LEU A 94 12.63 -8.87 14.06
CA LEU A 94 12.57 -8.97 12.60
C LEU A 94 11.56 -7.97 12.06
N GLN A 95 11.85 -7.37 10.92
CA GLN A 95 10.88 -6.54 10.21
C GLN A 95 10.61 -7.16 8.85
N GLY A 96 9.34 -7.20 8.48
CA GLY A 96 8.91 -7.87 7.26
C GLY A 96 7.59 -7.35 6.73
N GLU A 97 7.13 -8.00 5.66
CA GLU A 97 5.87 -7.70 5.01
C GLU A 97 4.97 -8.94 5.07
N LEU A 98 3.82 -8.81 5.71
CA LEU A 98 2.74 -9.78 5.59
C LEU A 98 2.07 -9.59 4.24
N PHE A 99 1.94 -10.64 3.45
CA PHE A 99 1.40 -10.58 2.10
C PHE A 99 0.36 -11.68 1.87
N LEU A 100 -0.50 -11.49 0.88
CA LEU A 100 -1.43 -12.51 0.43
C LEU A 100 -0.69 -13.48 -0.50
N GLN A 101 -0.65 -14.77 -0.13
CA GLN A 101 -0.05 -15.82 -0.96
C GLN A 101 -0.87 -16.00 -2.26
N ARG A 102 -0.16 -16.10 -3.36
CA ARG A 102 -0.73 -16.24 -4.70
C ARG A 102 0.17 -17.13 -5.53
N ASP A 103 -0.24 -18.35 -5.75
CA ASP A 103 0.51 -19.24 -6.63
C ASP A 103 0.46 -18.72 -8.07
N GLY A 104 1.63 -18.61 -8.68
CA GLY A 104 1.76 -18.22 -10.08
C GLY A 104 1.39 -16.75 -10.37
N HIS A 105 1.47 -15.83 -9.41
CA HIS A 105 1.17 -14.42 -9.65
C HIS A 105 2.16 -13.75 -10.59
N VAL A 106 1.72 -13.34 -11.77
CA VAL A 106 2.52 -12.55 -12.73
C VAL A 106 2.11 -11.08 -12.65
N GLN A 107 2.96 -10.27 -12.05
CA GLN A 107 2.68 -8.86 -11.73
C GLN A 107 2.31 -8.02 -12.95
N LYS A 108 2.99 -8.21 -14.08
CA LYS A 108 2.72 -7.48 -15.32
C LYS A 108 1.30 -7.70 -15.86
N GLN A 109 0.78 -8.90 -15.68
CA GLN A 109 -0.55 -9.31 -16.16
C GLN A 109 -1.65 -9.01 -15.15
N MET A 110 -1.42 -9.33 -13.88
CA MET A 110 -2.43 -9.33 -12.83
C MET A 110 -2.47 -8.02 -12.02
N GLY A 111 -1.37 -7.25 -12.04
CA GLY A 111 -1.25 -6.03 -11.24
C GLY A 111 -1.26 -6.27 -9.72
N GLY A 112 -1.35 -5.22 -8.93
CA GLY A 112 -1.28 -5.30 -7.47
C GLY A 112 -2.55 -5.80 -6.78
N MET A 113 -3.67 -5.90 -7.47
CA MET A 113 -4.96 -6.47 -7.02
C MET A 113 -5.43 -6.04 -5.61
N ASN A 114 -5.08 -4.83 -5.17
CA ASN A 114 -5.34 -4.34 -3.80
C ASN A 114 -4.75 -5.24 -2.69
N ALA A 115 -3.62 -5.87 -2.94
CA ALA A 115 -3.01 -6.84 -2.03
C ALA A 115 -2.90 -6.30 -0.59
N ARG A 116 -2.39 -5.08 -0.42
CA ARG A 116 -2.30 -4.40 0.89
C ARG A 116 -3.65 -4.27 1.59
N ALA A 117 -4.69 -3.81 0.90
CA ALA A 117 -6.02 -3.63 1.48
C ALA A 117 -6.65 -4.97 1.89
N LYS A 118 -6.40 -6.03 1.13
CA LYS A 118 -6.87 -7.38 1.46
C LYS A 118 -6.18 -7.92 2.71
N VAL A 119 -4.85 -7.80 2.81
CA VAL A 119 -4.09 -8.22 3.99
C VAL A 119 -4.55 -7.45 5.23
N ALA A 120 -4.63 -6.12 5.15
CA ALA A 120 -5.12 -5.29 6.25
C ALA A 120 -6.54 -5.68 6.68
N GLY A 121 -7.43 -5.88 5.71
CA GLY A 121 -8.81 -6.32 5.97
C GLY A 121 -8.88 -7.69 6.66
N THR A 122 -8.00 -8.63 6.30
CA THR A 122 -7.91 -9.95 6.94
C THR A 122 -7.44 -9.84 8.40
N LEU A 123 -6.43 -9.00 8.65
CA LEU A 123 -5.91 -8.79 10.01
C LEU A 123 -6.92 -8.09 10.93
N MET A 124 -7.79 -7.24 10.41
CA MET A 124 -8.77 -6.47 11.18
C MET A 124 -10.07 -7.23 11.48
N ARG A 125 -10.38 -8.32 10.75
CA ARG A 125 -11.63 -9.08 10.96
C ARG A 125 -11.49 -10.10 12.07
N LEU A 126 -12.53 -10.23 12.91
CA LEU A 126 -12.54 -11.19 14.02
C LEU A 126 -12.65 -12.65 13.56
N ASP A 127 -13.40 -12.94 12.48
CA ASP A 127 -13.68 -14.28 11.95
C ASP A 127 -12.87 -14.57 10.67
N SER A 128 -11.55 -14.46 10.72
CA SER A 128 -10.72 -14.59 9.53
C SER A 128 -9.71 -15.73 9.58
N SER A 129 -9.87 -16.74 10.41
CA SER A 129 -8.90 -17.81 10.58
C SER A 129 -8.52 -18.52 9.27
N ALA A 130 -9.47 -18.83 8.40
CA ALA A 130 -9.19 -19.40 7.09
C ALA A 130 -8.42 -18.45 6.18
N GLN A 131 -8.72 -17.14 6.23
CA GLN A 131 -8.04 -16.11 5.44
C GLN A 131 -6.63 -15.81 5.98
N LEU A 132 -6.41 -15.94 7.29
CA LEU A 132 -5.08 -15.81 7.89
C LEU A 132 -4.14 -16.93 7.41
N ALA A 133 -4.68 -18.11 7.09
CA ALA A 133 -3.91 -19.21 6.52
C ALA A 133 -3.38 -18.92 5.11
N GLU A 134 -3.97 -17.97 4.39
CA GLU A 134 -3.52 -17.52 3.07
C GLU A 134 -2.41 -16.46 3.13
N LEU A 135 -2.02 -16.01 4.32
CA LEU A 135 -0.98 -15.00 4.46
C LEU A 135 0.41 -15.63 4.52
N GLY A 136 1.35 -14.98 3.85
CA GLY A 136 2.78 -15.25 3.91
C GLY A 136 3.52 -14.12 4.62
N ILE A 137 4.81 -14.36 4.89
CA ILE A 137 5.73 -13.39 5.48
C ILE A 137 7.01 -13.31 4.66
N PHE A 138 7.45 -12.10 4.37
CA PHE A 138 8.75 -11.79 3.77
C PHE A 138 9.55 -10.93 4.73
N ILE A 139 10.61 -11.49 5.34
CA ILE A 139 11.50 -10.72 6.21
C ILE A 139 12.48 -9.94 5.36
N TRP A 140 12.47 -8.62 5.48
CA TRP A 140 13.37 -7.75 4.75
C TRP A 140 14.42 -7.07 5.64
N ALA A 141 14.30 -7.16 6.98
CA ALA A 141 15.33 -6.66 7.88
C ALA A 141 15.43 -7.53 9.15
N TRP A 142 16.65 -7.65 9.64
CA TRP A 142 16.96 -8.25 10.94
C TRP A 142 17.92 -7.31 11.65
N PRO A 143 17.39 -6.25 12.31
CA PRO A 143 18.22 -5.34 13.11
C PRO A 143 19.06 -6.10 14.14
N ASP A 144 20.33 -5.73 14.22
CA ASP A 144 21.31 -6.34 15.13
C ASP A 144 21.53 -7.85 14.89
N GLY A 145 21.11 -8.38 13.76
CA GLY A 145 21.41 -9.74 13.32
C GLY A 145 22.83 -9.86 12.73
N PRO A 146 23.17 -11.04 12.19
CA PRO A 146 24.45 -11.25 11.52
C PRO A 146 24.69 -10.20 10.43
N GLN A 147 25.90 -9.68 10.37
CA GLN A 147 26.24 -8.62 9.39
C GLN A 147 26.45 -9.18 7.98
N ASP A 148 26.87 -10.45 7.87
CA ASP A 148 26.91 -11.14 6.58
C ASP A 148 25.49 -11.51 6.13
N MET A 149 25.07 -10.97 4.98
CA MET A 149 23.76 -11.24 4.40
C MET A 149 23.55 -12.75 4.11
N ARG A 150 24.56 -13.46 3.66
CA ARG A 150 24.44 -14.91 3.36
C ARG A 150 24.16 -15.71 4.63
N GLN A 151 24.87 -15.41 5.71
CA GLN A 151 24.63 -16.02 7.02
C GLN A 151 23.21 -15.68 7.50
N ARG A 152 22.81 -14.41 7.42
CA ARG A 152 21.46 -13.95 7.79
C ARG A 152 20.38 -14.72 7.03
N LEU A 153 20.50 -14.85 5.71
CA LEU A 153 19.54 -15.56 4.87
C LEU A 153 19.51 -17.07 5.18
N ALA A 154 20.67 -17.68 5.46
CA ALA A 154 20.73 -19.08 5.85
C ALA A 154 20.00 -19.35 7.19
N LEU A 155 20.19 -18.50 8.18
CA LEU A 155 19.51 -18.59 9.47
C LEU A 155 18.00 -18.34 9.35
N LEU A 156 17.59 -17.35 8.56
CA LEU A 156 16.16 -17.09 8.28
C LEU A 156 15.52 -18.31 7.61
N ARG A 157 16.19 -18.91 6.61
CA ARG A 157 15.70 -20.11 5.93
C ARG A 157 15.56 -21.29 6.89
N LYS A 158 16.58 -21.54 7.71
CA LYS A 158 16.55 -22.61 8.72
C LYS A 158 15.40 -22.45 9.70
N SER A 159 15.03 -21.22 10.00
CA SER A 159 13.94 -20.88 10.94
C SER A 159 12.56 -20.83 10.27
N GLY A 160 12.43 -21.16 8.99
CA GLY A 160 11.15 -21.20 8.28
C GLY A 160 10.77 -19.94 7.49
N PHE A 161 11.62 -18.91 7.48
CA PHE A 161 11.39 -17.70 6.66
C PHE A 161 11.94 -17.91 5.24
N LEU A 162 11.28 -18.74 4.44
CA LEU A 162 11.80 -19.26 3.17
C LEU A 162 11.91 -18.19 2.08
N HIS A 163 10.94 -17.28 1.99
CA HIS A 163 10.87 -16.31 0.89
C HIS A 163 12.04 -15.31 0.91
N SER A 164 12.48 -14.89 2.09
CA SER A 164 13.60 -13.95 2.22
C SER A 164 14.87 -14.50 1.57
N ALA A 165 15.20 -15.74 1.85
CA ALA A 165 16.38 -16.40 1.27
C ALA A 165 16.22 -16.72 -0.23
N SER A 166 15.01 -17.07 -0.67
CA SER A 166 14.75 -17.42 -2.07
C SER A 166 14.75 -16.22 -3.00
N PHE A 167 14.39 -15.04 -2.50
CA PHE A 167 14.20 -13.85 -3.32
C PHE A 167 15.17 -12.70 -2.99
N THR A 168 16.22 -12.93 -2.21
CA THR A 168 17.30 -11.97 -1.99
C THR A 168 18.51 -12.37 -2.82
N GLN A 169 18.95 -11.48 -3.71
CA GLN A 169 20.00 -11.76 -4.69
C GLN A 169 21.13 -10.74 -4.61
N SER A 170 22.37 -11.18 -4.68
CA SER A 170 23.53 -10.30 -4.73
C SER A 170 23.61 -9.61 -6.09
N VAL A 171 23.94 -8.32 -6.09
CA VAL A 171 24.11 -7.49 -7.29
C VAL A 171 25.35 -6.61 -7.17
N THR A 172 25.99 -6.34 -8.31
CA THR A 172 27.19 -5.50 -8.38
C THR A 172 26.97 -4.21 -9.15
N ASP A 173 25.95 -4.14 -9.99
CA ASP A 173 25.65 -3.01 -10.85
C ASP A 173 24.15 -2.80 -11.09
N ALA A 174 23.79 -1.65 -11.62
CA ALA A 174 22.41 -1.29 -11.89
C ALA A 174 21.78 -2.14 -13.01
N GLN A 175 22.55 -2.70 -13.92
CA GLN A 175 22.01 -3.56 -14.97
C GLN A 175 21.52 -4.89 -14.38
N GLN A 176 22.19 -5.43 -13.38
CA GLN A 176 21.71 -6.61 -12.67
C GLN A 176 20.39 -6.29 -11.93
N VAL A 177 20.26 -5.11 -11.34
CA VAL A 177 18.98 -4.66 -10.72
C VAL A 177 17.87 -4.56 -11.76
N VAL A 178 18.15 -4.02 -12.95
CA VAL A 178 17.19 -3.98 -14.08
C VAL A 178 16.72 -5.38 -14.43
N ARG A 179 17.66 -6.35 -14.60
CA ARG A 179 17.32 -7.75 -14.94
C ARG A 179 16.41 -8.39 -13.88
N TRP A 180 16.73 -8.22 -12.61
CA TRP A 180 15.89 -8.74 -11.52
C TRP A 180 14.52 -8.06 -11.47
N ARG A 181 14.47 -6.75 -11.66
CA ARG A 181 13.22 -5.98 -11.70
C ARG A 181 12.29 -6.45 -12.82
N GLU A 182 12.83 -6.67 -14.03
CA GLU A 182 12.07 -7.18 -15.17
C GLU A 182 11.65 -8.63 -14.95
N ARG A 183 12.54 -9.47 -14.45
CA ARG A 183 12.24 -10.87 -14.15
C ARG A 183 11.10 -10.99 -13.16
N TRP A 184 11.10 -10.24 -12.05
CA TRP A 184 10.03 -10.31 -11.06
C TRP A 184 8.74 -9.60 -11.50
N LEU A 185 8.81 -8.74 -12.48
CA LEU A 185 7.62 -8.17 -13.12
C LEU A 185 6.90 -9.17 -14.03
N THR A 186 7.65 -10.04 -14.72
CA THR A 186 7.15 -10.87 -15.81
C THR A 186 7.06 -12.36 -15.48
N SER A 187 7.73 -12.82 -14.41
CA SER A 187 7.71 -14.22 -13.98
C SER A 187 6.70 -14.47 -12.86
N PRO A 188 6.23 -15.72 -12.70
CA PRO A 188 5.37 -16.10 -11.58
C PRO A 188 6.07 -15.93 -10.25
N LEU A 189 5.37 -15.30 -9.29
CA LEU A 189 5.79 -15.11 -7.89
C LEU A 189 4.68 -15.60 -6.96
N PRO A 190 5.02 -15.92 -5.69
CA PRO A 190 4.02 -16.27 -4.69
C PRO A 190 3.33 -15.04 -4.06
N PHE A 191 3.63 -13.84 -4.52
CA PHE A 191 3.11 -12.57 -3.99
C PHE A 191 3.05 -11.48 -5.06
N ALA A 192 2.22 -10.47 -4.80
CA ALA A 192 2.22 -9.24 -5.57
C ALA A 192 3.42 -8.35 -5.19
N THR A 193 3.95 -7.62 -6.17
CA THR A 193 5.08 -6.71 -5.98
C THR A 193 4.77 -5.32 -6.56
N ASP A 194 5.44 -4.29 -6.07
CA ASP A 194 5.32 -2.94 -6.65
C ASP A 194 6.66 -2.34 -7.13
N GLY A 195 7.67 -3.18 -7.27
CA GLY A 195 9.01 -2.81 -7.70
C GLY A 195 10.07 -3.71 -7.09
N VAL A 196 11.25 -3.15 -6.93
CA VAL A 196 12.40 -3.79 -6.26
C VAL A 196 12.94 -2.89 -5.16
N VAL A 197 13.60 -3.51 -4.20
CA VAL A 197 14.38 -2.85 -3.15
C VAL A 197 15.85 -3.21 -3.38
N VAL A 198 16.72 -2.22 -3.37
CA VAL A 198 18.17 -2.40 -3.40
C VAL A 198 18.72 -1.97 -2.06
N ARG A 199 19.61 -2.77 -1.49
CA ARG A 199 20.10 -2.53 -0.14
C ARG A 199 21.54 -2.95 0.03
N ARG A 200 22.21 -2.39 1.04
CA ARG A 200 23.49 -2.91 1.51
C ARG A 200 23.26 -4.17 2.35
N GLY A 201 24.18 -5.11 2.30
CA GLY A 201 24.17 -6.29 3.16
C GLY A 201 24.37 -5.91 4.63
N HIS A 202 25.23 -4.92 4.87
CA HIS A 202 25.48 -4.36 6.20
C HIS A 202 24.43 -3.30 6.57
N GLU A 203 23.80 -3.45 7.72
CA GLU A 203 22.83 -2.51 8.29
C GLU A 203 23.41 -1.79 9.51
N PRO A 204 23.02 -0.53 9.76
CA PRO A 204 23.38 0.15 11.01
C PRO A 204 22.82 -0.59 12.22
N ALA A 205 23.42 -0.37 13.41
CA ALA A 205 22.87 -0.91 14.67
C ALA A 205 21.41 -0.47 14.86
N GLY A 206 20.55 -1.38 15.33
CA GLY A 206 19.10 -1.15 15.45
C GLY A 206 18.72 0.09 16.26
N ARG A 207 19.52 0.42 17.28
CA ARG A 207 19.35 1.64 18.09
C ARG A 207 19.45 2.96 17.31
N LEU A 208 20.04 2.92 16.10
CA LEU A 208 20.20 4.09 15.22
C LEU A 208 19.05 4.22 14.21
N TRP A 209 18.14 3.26 14.17
CA TRP A 209 17.03 3.31 13.23
C TRP A 209 15.98 4.32 13.70
N ALA A 210 15.47 5.10 12.78
CA ALA A 210 14.44 6.10 13.00
C ALA A 210 13.42 6.08 11.87
N PRO A 211 12.18 6.50 12.10
CA PRO A 211 11.24 6.76 11.02
C PRO A 211 11.83 7.76 10.02
N GLY A 212 11.59 7.53 8.74
CA GLY A 212 12.15 8.35 7.68
C GLY A 212 12.76 7.49 6.58
N GLN A 213 13.84 7.95 5.97
CA GLN A 213 14.51 7.25 4.88
C GLN A 213 15.88 6.76 5.32
N GLY A 214 16.05 5.43 5.41
CA GLY A 214 17.37 4.82 5.65
C GLY A 214 18.27 4.97 4.42
N GLU A 215 19.54 5.32 4.63
CA GLU A 215 20.51 5.52 3.54
C GLU A 215 21.01 4.20 2.93
N TRP A 216 20.88 3.09 3.65
CA TRP A 216 21.35 1.77 3.23
C TRP A 216 20.35 0.97 2.38
N VAL A 217 19.17 1.56 2.11
CA VAL A 217 18.08 0.90 1.39
C VAL A 217 17.31 1.88 0.53
N VAL A 218 17.03 1.49 -0.71
CA VAL A 218 16.27 2.29 -1.69
C VAL A 218 15.27 1.40 -2.43
N ALA A 219 14.23 1.99 -2.98
CA ALA A 219 13.24 1.29 -3.77
C ALA A 219 13.11 1.91 -5.16
N TRP A 220 13.01 1.05 -6.17
CA TRP A 220 12.68 1.43 -7.52
C TRP A 220 11.37 0.76 -7.95
N LYS A 221 10.30 1.55 -7.94
CA LYS A 221 8.95 1.04 -8.21
C LYS A 221 8.72 0.79 -9.71
N TYR A 222 7.75 -0.10 -9.99
CA TYR A 222 7.20 -0.20 -11.33
C TYR A 222 6.45 1.09 -11.70
N PRO A 223 6.33 1.40 -12.99
CA PRO A 223 5.44 2.47 -13.44
C PRO A 223 4.02 2.20 -12.93
N PRO A 224 3.28 3.25 -12.52
CA PRO A 224 1.90 3.08 -12.11
C PRO A 224 1.08 2.50 -13.28
N ALA A 225 0.30 1.46 -13.02
CA ALA A 225 -0.62 0.93 -14.00
C ALA A 225 -1.70 1.99 -14.28
N SER A 226 -1.75 2.52 -15.51
CA SER A 226 -2.78 3.42 -15.97
C SER A 226 -3.78 2.65 -16.85
N ARG A 227 -5.07 2.78 -16.56
CA ARG A 227 -6.15 2.29 -17.41
C ARG A 227 -7.02 3.47 -17.79
N LEU A 228 -7.29 3.61 -19.09
CA LEU A 228 -8.34 4.51 -19.56
C LEU A 228 -9.68 3.86 -19.23
N MET A 229 -10.54 4.59 -18.53
CA MET A 229 -11.88 4.16 -18.21
C MET A 229 -12.87 5.25 -18.59
N GLU A 230 -13.95 4.87 -19.25
CA GLU A 230 -15.05 5.78 -19.56
C GLU A 230 -15.89 6.00 -18.30
N VAL A 231 -16.13 7.26 -17.95
CA VAL A 231 -17.00 7.64 -16.83
C VAL A 231 -18.44 7.69 -17.35
N ARG A 232 -19.27 6.71 -16.96
CA ARG A 232 -20.68 6.64 -17.38
C ARG A 232 -21.62 7.53 -16.59
N GLY A 233 -21.21 8.00 -15.43
CA GLY A 233 -22.05 8.89 -14.62
C GLY A 233 -21.34 9.43 -13.41
N ILE A 234 -21.76 10.61 -12.95
CA ILE A 234 -21.30 11.27 -11.74
C ILE A 234 -22.53 11.57 -10.90
N HIS A 235 -22.60 11.00 -9.72
CA HIS A 235 -23.65 11.30 -8.77
C HIS A 235 -23.13 12.17 -7.63
N PHE A 236 -23.74 13.32 -7.45
CA PHE A 236 -23.44 14.21 -6.32
C PHE A 236 -24.43 13.93 -5.19
N SER A 237 -23.97 13.41 -4.06
CA SER A 237 -24.77 13.32 -2.85
C SER A 237 -24.41 14.47 -1.91
N GLY A 238 -25.30 15.44 -1.74
CA GLY A 238 -25.14 16.50 -0.75
C GLY A 238 -25.54 16.00 0.63
N ARG A 239 -24.63 15.95 1.59
CA ARG A 239 -24.94 15.82 3.00
C ARG A 239 -24.91 17.25 3.57
N ALA A 240 -26.06 17.87 3.78
CA ALA A 240 -26.15 19.13 4.49
C ALA A 240 -25.75 18.89 5.96
N GLN A 241 -24.50 19.13 6.31
CA GLN A 241 -24.11 19.27 7.70
C GLN A 241 -24.37 20.72 8.08
N ARG A 242 -25.42 20.95 8.83
CA ARG A 242 -25.65 22.27 9.51
C ARG A 242 -24.55 22.44 10.55
N GLN A 243 -23.46 23.09 10.17
CA GLN A 243 -22.57 23.77 11.08
C GLN A 243 -22.59 25.26 10.71
N ASN A 244 -22.89 26.07 11.68
CA ASN A 244 -22.89 27.53 11.58
C ASN A 244 -21.49 28.04 11.24
N PHE A 245 -21.19 28.20 9.96
CA PHE A 245 -20.07 28.99 9.47
C PHE A 245 -20.58 30.02 8.46
N PRO A 246 -20.23 31.29 8.62
CA PRO A 246 -20.59 32.32 7.66
C PRO A 246 -19.63 32.21 6.46
N SER A 247 -20.01 31.55 5.44
CA SER A 247 -19.66 31.75 4.04
C SER A 247 -19.91 30.47 3.21
N SER A 248 -20.57 30.66 2.14
CA SER A 248 -20.93 29.91 0.95
C SER A 248 -19.98 28.79 0.44
N ARG A 249 -19.57 27.83 1.27
CA ARG A 249 -18.83 26.64 0.84
C ARG A 249 -19.58 25.39 1.27
N CYS A 250 -20.10 24.67 0.29
CA CYS A 250 -20.77 23.40 0.50
C CYS A 250 -19.75 22.24 0.37
N TRP A 251 -19.80 21.31 1.32
CA TRP A 251 -19.08 20.04 1.17
C TRP A 251 -19.94 19.08 0.35
N SER A 252 -19.44 18.59 -0.76
CA SER A 252 -20.09 17.54 -1.52
C SER A 252 -19.19 16.31 -1.63
N ARG A 253 -19.81 15.15 -1.55
CA ARG A 253 -19.16 13.86 -1.80
C ARG A 253 -19.59 13.39 -3.17
N SER A 254 -18.65 13.19 -4.06
CA SER A 254 -18.88 12.67 -5.40
C SER A 254 -18.57 11.17 -5.44
N THR A 255 -19.50 10.37 -5.92
CA THR A 255 -19.30 8.93 -6.12
C THR A 255 -19.27 8.66 -7.62
N TRP A 256 -18.22 8.00 -8.07
CA TRP A 256 -18.01 7.64 -9.46
C TRP A 256 -18.42 6.19 -9.69
N MET A 257 -19.23 5.94 -10.69
CA MET A 257 -19.55 4.58 -11.12
C MET A 257 -18.91 4.29 -12.47
N THR A 258 -18.09 3.27 -12.50
CA THR A 258 -17.61 2.62 -13.71
C THR A 258 -17.97 1.14 -13.62
N ASN A 259 -17.97 0.39 -14.71
CA ASN A 259 -18.37 -1.02 -14.76
C ASN A 259 -17.88 -1.82 -13.52
N GLY A 260 -18.74 -1.94 -12.50
CA GLY A 260 -18.50 -2.73 -11.29
C GLY A 260 -17.61 -2.10 -10.21
N LEU A 261 -17.17 -0.84 -10.36
CA LEU A 261 -16.34 -0.15 -9.36
C LEU A 261 -16.93 1.21 -9.01
N SER A 262 -17.24 1.44 -7.73
CA SER A 262 -17.59 2.75 -7.21
C SER A 262 -16.44 3.34 -6.39
N LYS A 263 -16.13 4.61 -6.60
CA LYS A 263 -15.18 5.38 -5.76
C LYS A 263 -15.80 6.70 -5.37
N SER A 264 -15.61 7.08 -4.11
CA SER A 264 -16.07 8.36 -3.58
C SER A 264 -14.89 9.28 -3.32
N VAL A 265 -15.04 10.54 -3.73
CA VAL A 265 -14.08 11.61 -3.47
C VAL A 265 -14.80 12.72 -2.70
N SER A 266 -14.21 13.20 -1.61
CA SER A 266 -14.72 14.32 -0.85
C SER A 266 -13.86 15.56 -1.10
N GLY A 267 -14.47 16.71 -1.42
CA GLY A 267 -13.77 17.94 -1.69
C GLY A 267 -14.63 19.18 -1.46
N ARG A 268 -14.00 20.35 -1.34
CA ARG A 268 -14.69 21.64 -1.29
C ARG A 268 -14.83 22.19 -2.70
N PHE A 269 -16.05 22.58 -3.07
CA PHE A 269 -16.34 23.20 -4.35
C PHE A 269 -16.98 24.59 -4.12
N PRO A 270 -16.55 25.63 -4.85
CA PRO A 270 -17.24 26.92 -4.77
C PRO A 270 -18.61 26.84 -5.45
N VAL A 271 -19.61 27.48 -4.85
CA VAL A 271 -20.96 27.59 -5.40
C VAL A 271 -20.89 28.51 -6.61
N GLY A 272 -21.21 28.03 -7.82
CA GLY A 272 -21.34 28.84 -9.05
C GLY A 272 -20.38 28.50 -10.20
N SER A 273 -19.40 27.64 -9.99
CA SER A 273 -18.56 27.11 -11.08
C SER A 273 -18.11 25.70 -10.72
N ALA A 274 -18.71 24.70 -11.33
CA ALA A 274 -18.30 23.31 -11.16
C ALA A 274 -17.08 23.03 -12.05
N TRP A 275 -15.91 23.07 -11.49
CA TRP A 275 -14.73 22.47 -12.08
C TRP A 275 -14.72 21.00 -11.67
N ILE A 276 -14.92 20.11 -12.61
CA ILE A 276 -14.76 18.68 -12.35
C ILE A 276 -13.30 18.36 -12.62
N LEU A 277 -12.53 18.22 -11.54
CA LEU A 277 -11.23 17.62 -11.59
C LEU A 277 -11.45 16.11 -11.71
N VAL A 278 -11.32 15.56 -12.89
CA VAL A 278 -11.24 14.12 -13.11
C VAL A 278 -9.81 13.71 -12.83
N PRO A 279 -9.53 13.07 -11.67
CA PRO A 279 -8.23 12.48 -11.51
C PRO A 279 -8.14 11.34 -12.53
N ALA A 280 -7.14 11.38 -13.40
CA ALA A 280 -6.74 10.17 -14.10
C ALA A 280 -6.45 9.13 -13.00
N ILE A 281 -7.29 8.10 -12.93
CA ILE A 281 -7.20 7.08 -11.89
C ILE A 281 -5.94 6.29 -12.15
N SER A 282 -4.83 6.78 -11.62
CA SER A 282 -3.61 6.00 -11.45
C SER A 282 -3.76 5.22 -10.16
N TYR A 283 -3.63 3.94 -10.24
CA TYR A 283 -3.58 3.04 -9.10
C TYR A 283 -2.24 3.21 -8.39
N LYS A 284 -2.01 4.33 -7.80
CA LYS A 284 -1.06 4.78 -6.78
C LYS A 284 -0.63 6.24 -7.02
N SER A 285 -1.15 7.11 -6.20
CA SER A 285 -0.53 8.34 -5.66
C SER A 285 0.16 9.35 -6.60
N VAL A 286 -0.24 9.52 -7.86
CA VAL A 286 0.13 10.72 -8.63
C VAL A 286 -1.13 11.33 -9.21
N TRP A 287 -1.61 12.38 -8.57
CA TRP A 287 -2.73 13.17 -9.02
C TRP A 287 -2.28 14.04 -10.21
N ARG A 288 -2.63 13.66 -11.43
CA ARG A 288 -2.68 14.60 -12.55
C ARG A 288 -4.15 14.89 -12.82
N ALA A 289 -4.56 16.06 -12.38
CA ALA A 289 -5.90 16.55 -12.63
C ALA A 289 -5.96 17.23 -14.00
N ARG A 290 -6.90 16.83 -14.87
CA ARG A 290 -7.34 17.64 -16.01
C ARG A 290 -8.66 18.30 -15.64
N ALA A 291 -8.72 19.62 -15.75
CA ALA A 291 -9.92 20.37 -15.51
C ALA A 291 -10.77 20.43 -16.80
N PHE A 292 -12.02 20.05 -16.70
CA PHE A 292 -13.01 20.23 -17.76
C PHE A 292 -14.06 21.25 -17.31
N ARG A 293 -14.37 22.20 -18.18
CA ARG A 293 -15.45 23.16 -17.93
C ARG A 293 -16.77 22.50 -18.31
N VAL A 294 -17.66 22.28 -17.36
CA VAL A 294 -19.03 21.84 -17.62
C VAL A 294 -19.91 23.07 -17.62
N SER A 295 -20.55 23.34 -18.75
CA SER A 295 -21.57 24.40 -18.84
C SER A 295 -22.81 23.97 -18.06
N THR A 296 -23.22 24.76 -17.11
CA THR A 296 -24.41 24.53 -16.25
C THR A 296 -25.74 24.86 -16.94
N ALA A 297 -25.75 25.03 -18.28
CA ALA A 297 -26.93 25.46 -19.01
C ALA A 297 -28.10 24.45 -19.06
N SER A 298 -27.97 23.25 -18.55
CA SER A 298 -29.03 22.23 -18.63
C SER A 298 -29.79 21.91 -17.37
N TYR A 299 -29.53 22.58 -16.25
CA TYR A 299 -30.20 22.24 -14.97
C TYR A 299 -31.17 23.32 -14.46
N GLY A 300 -31.40 24.41 -15.22
CA GLY A 300 -32.24 25.55 -14.82
C GLY A 300 -33.68 25.53 -15.36
N ASP A 301 -34.04 24.66 -16.30
CA ASP A 301 -35.24 24.90 -17.12
C ASP A 301 -36.35 23.82 -17.02
N ARG A 302 -36.47 23.17 -15.91
CA ARG A 302 -37.61 22.26 -15.67
C ARG A 302 -38.61 22.75 -14.60
N ARG A 303 -38.60 24.04 -14.26
CA ARG A 303 -39.60 24.61 -13.30
C ARG A 303 -40.55 25.65 -13.89
N SER A 304 -40.61 25.86 -15.18
CA SER A 304 -41.54 26.89 -15.75
C SER A 304 -42.61 26.36 -16.69
N VAL A 305 -42.89 25.04 -16.72
CA VAL A 305 -44.03 24.54 -17.49
C VAL A 305 -45.03 23.81 -16.57
N ARG A 306 -45.65 24.61 -15.69
CA ARG A 306 -46.99 24.36 -15.12
C ARG A 306 -47.54 25.70 -14.62
N ASN A 307 -48.23 26.39 -15.47
CA ASN A 307 -49.46 27.18 -15.25
C ASN A 307 -49.66 28.16 -16.37
N ARG A 308 -50.40 27.78 -17.37
CA ARG A 308 -51.38 28.62 -18.09
C ARG A 308 -52.40 27.73 -18.72
N SER A 309 -53.48 27.52 -17.98
CA SER A 309 -54.76 26.99 -18.44
C SER A 309 -55.63 28.14 -18.92
N HIS A 310 -56.32 27.84 -19.98
CA HIS A 310 -57.59 28.35 -20.50
C HIS A 310 -57.59 29.67 -21.23
N PRO A 311 -57.99 29.65 -22.50
CA PRO A 311 -58.69 30.71 -23.12
C PRO A 311 -60.22 30.48 -23.04
N ARG A 312 -60.96 31.52 -22.70
CA ARG A 312 -62.39 31.62 -22.82
C ARG A 312 -62.76 32.00 -24.24
N ASN A 313 -63.79 31.33 -24.72
CA ASN A 313 -64.72 31.56 -25.82
C ASN A 313 -65.00 33.01 -26.22
N GLY A 314 -65.22 33.20 -27.51
CA GLY A 314 -65.95 34.31 -28.06
C GLY A 314 -66.10 34.17 -29.58
N LEU A 315 -67.20 33.52 -30.04
CA LEU A 315 -67.88 33.79 -31.32
C LEU A 315 -68.59 35.14 -31.20
N PRO A 316 -69.13 35.80 -32.24
CA PRO A 316 -69.49 35.34 -33.58
C PRO A 316 -69.27 36.36 -34.70
N HIS A 317 -69.31 36.02 -35.88
CA HIS A 317 -70.09 36.28 -37.11
C HIS A 317 -69.33 35.87 -38.34
#